data_1a24c7403dd31c0ac059cccd6d46bf58
#
_entry.id   1a24c7403dd31c0ac059cccd6d46bf58
#
_cell.length_a   1.000
_cell.length_b   1.000
_cell.length_c   1.000
_cell.angle_alpha   90.00
_cell.angle_beta   90.00
_cell.angle_gamma   90.00
#
_symmetry.space_group_name_H-M   'P 1'
#
loop_
_entity.id
_entity.type
_entity.pdbx_description
1 polymer ?
#
loop_
_entity_poly.entity_id
_entity_poly.type
_entity_poly.pdbx_seq_one_letter_code
_entity_poly.pdbx_strand_id
1 'polypeptide(L)'
;MKIIDDIEQNTPEWLELRKGKITGTSKVTAISGEKLLTDFWRILSDRVVIPEESIETSRDRGKRLEDETIELAAEFVDIELYKPVAMCISDENPNLAYSPDRLAKPKKGKFTVDFEAKCFEGPAHLESVIQGYIPDKIQMLRPFTVNPDLQTRYYVFYHDRIEIPELRLKIMEIKREDNLVDIEKLAQRDKEALEKIDEILLRYF
;
A
#
# COMPACT_ATOMS: atom_id res chain seq x y z
N MET A 1 36.26 6.16 20.23
CA MET A 1 35.90 5.27 19.06
C MET A 1 36.08 3.83 19.53
N LYS A 2 35.03 2.99 19.34
CA LYS A 2 35.15 1.55 19.62
C LYS A 2 35.66 0.87 18.35
N ILE A 3 36.68 0.04 18.46
CA ILE A 3 37.22 -0.79 17.38
C ILE A 3 36.65 -2.20 17.56
N ILE A 4 36.24 -2.84 16.50
CA ILE A 4 35.79 -4.24 16.44
C ILE A 4 36.70 -4.92 15.44
N ASP A 5 37.52 -5.82 15.89
CA ASP A 5 38.59 -6.51 15.14
C ASP A 5 38.49 -8.04 15.21
N ASP A 6 37.44 -8.53 15.89
CA ASP A 6 37.14 -9.96 16.08
C ASP A 6 36.07 -10.50 15.11
N ILE A 7 35.59 -9.68 14.19
CA ILE A 7 34.59 -10.06 13.16
C ILE A 7 35.16 -9.79 11.77
N GLU A 8 35.10 -10.81 10.91
CA GLU A 8 35.53 -10.71 9.51
C GLU A 8 34.45 -9.99 8.68
N GLN A 9 34.85 -9.10 7.77
CA GLN A 9 33.95 -8.39 6.87
C GLN A 9 33.26 -9.34 5.90
N ASN A 10 32.00 -9.02 5.52
CA ASN A 10 31.14 -9.78 4.61
C ASN A 10 30.63 -11.13 5.17
N THR A 11 30.79 -11.38 6.45
CA THR A 11 30.15 -12.51 7.15
C THR A 11 28.74 -12.17 7.63
N PRO A 12 27.89 -13.17 7.98
CA PRO A 12 26.58 -12.92 8.59
C PRO A 12 26.69 -12.06 9.85
N GLU A 13 27.69 -12.31 10.70
CA GLU A 13 27.95 -11.56 11.95
C GLU A 13 28.28 -10.10 11.65
N TRP A 14 29.06 -9.83 10.62
CA TRP A 14 29.38 -8.47 10.19
C TRP A 14 28.15 -7.75 9.62
N LEU A 15 27.27 -8.45 8.88
CA LEU A 15 26.02 -7.90 8.38
C LEU A 15 25.09 -7.54 9.54
N GLU A 16 24.95 -8.41 10.53
CA GLU A 16 24.16 -8.16 11.73
C GLU A 16 24.71 -6.98 12.55
N LEU A 17 26.04 -6.87 12.67
CA LEU A 17 26.67 -5.73 13.32
C LEU A 17 26.33 -4.39 12.65
N ARG A 18 26.11 -4.36 11.33
CA ARG A 18 25.77 -3.16 10.55
C ARG A 18 24.28 -2.80 10.60
N LYS A 19 23.44 -3.73 10.99
CA LYS A 19 21.99 -3.57 11.02
C LYS A 19 21.59 -2.37 11.89
N GLY A 20 20.65 -1.58 11.44
CA GLY A 20 20.19 -0.37 12.14
C GLY A 20 21.23 0.76 12.24
N LYS A 21 22.37 0.69 11.53
CA LYS A 21 23.43 1.72 11.59
C LYS A 21 23.61 2.43 10.24
N ILE A 22 23.94 3.73 10.31
CA ILE A 22 24.44 4.47 9.15
C ILE A 22 25.91 4.08 8.95
N THR A 23 26.24 3.53 7.80
CA THR A 23 27.60 3.09 7.45
C THR A 23 28.11 3.91 6.26
N GLY A 24 29.38 3.76 5.89
CA GLY A 24 30.01 4.57 4.83
C GLY A 24 29.34 4.51 3.46
N THR A 25 28.56 3.45 3.18
CA THR A 25 27.83 3.28 1.92
C THR A 25 26.33 3.62 2.01
N SER A 26 25.82 3.97 3.19
CA SER A 26 24.40 4.24 3.41
C SER A 26 23.99 5.60 2.83
N LYS A 27 22.93 5.59 2.03
CA LYS A 27 22.30 6.78 1.46
C LYS A 27 21.02 7.10 2.22
N VAL A 28 21.15 7.84 3.34
CA VAL A 28 20.02 8.13 4.24
C VAL A 28 19.30 9.44 3.93
N THR A 29 20.07 10.45 3.46
CA THR A 29 19.54 11.76 3.05
C THR A 29 20.24 12.23 1.79
N ALA A 30 19.61 13.13 1.04
CA ALA A 30 20.29 13.87 -0.03
C ALA A 30 21.32 14.83 0.59
N ILE A 31 22.44 15.09 -0.11
CA ILE A 31 23.45 16.08 0.34
C ILE A 31 22.83 17.48 0.41
N SER A 32 21.90 17.77 -0.50
CA SER A 32 21.13 19.02 -0.48
C SER A 32 19.63 18.68 -0.40
N GLY A 33 18.92 19.27 0.55
CA GLY A 33 17.49 19.09 0.77
C GLY A 33 17.15 18.10 1.88
N GLU A 34 15.88 18.00 2.19
CA GLU A 34 15.35 17.21 3.33
C GLU A 34 14.82 15.83 2.93
N LYS A 35 15.02 15.43 1.67
CA LYS A 35 14.48 14.15 1.18
C LYS A 35 15.18 12.98 1.88
N LEU A 36 14.38 12.15 2.54
CA LEU A 36 14.81 10.86 3.09
C LEU A 36 14.92 9.83 1.96
N LEU A 37 15.97 9.04 1.97
CA LEU A 37 16.27 8.03 0.94
C LEU A 37 16.01 6.62 1.48
N THR A 38 16.03 5.63 0.61
CA THR A 38 15.67 4.23 0.91
C THR A 38 16.41 3.65 2.12
N ASP A 39 17.71 3.95 2.28
CA ASP A 39 18.48 3.44 3.43
C ASP A 39 18.02 4.02 4.77
N PHE A 40 17.42 5.21 4.79
CA PHE A 40 16.83 5.77 6.01
C PHE A 40 15.71 4.84 6.52
N TRP A 41 14.77 4.48 5.65
CA TRP A 41 13.63 3.64 6.00
C TRP A 41 14.05 2.22 6.40
N ARG A 42 15.05 1.66 5.70
CA ARG A 42 15.64 0.37 6.07
C ARG A 42 16.26 0.40 7.45
N ILE A 43 17.09 1.40 7.76
CA ILE A 43 17.74 1.54 9.07
C ILE A 43 16.72 1.76 10.19
N LEU A 44 15.66 2.55 9.91
CA LEU A 44 14.57 2.73 10.87
C LEU A 44 13.83 1.41 11.10
N SER A 45 13.50 0.67 10.05
CA SER A 45 12.86 -0.64 10.12
C SER A 45 13.70 -1.63 10.96
N ASP A 46 15.01 -1.70 10.71
CA ASP A 46 15.94 -2.58 11.48
C ASP A 46 15.91 -2.34 13.00
N ARG A 47 15.44 -1.16 13.45
CA ARG A 47 15.37 -0.77 14.86
C ARG A 47 14.03 -1.02 15.52
N VAL A 48 12.93 -1.09 14.74
CA VAL A 48 11.55 -1.10 15.27
C VAL A 48 10.74 -2.33 14.84
N VAL A 49 11.25 -3.12 13.88
CA VAL A 49 10.57 -4.34 13.39
C VAL A 49 11.20 -5.55 14.05
N ILE A 50 10.37 -6.37 14.69
CA ILE A 50 10.80 -7.66 15.25
C ILE A 50 11.14 -8.59 14.09
N PRO A 51 12.35 -9.17 14.03
CA PRO A 51 12.75 -10.12 13.00
C PRO A 51 11.83 -11.33 12.97
N GLU A 52 11.60 -11.89 11.79
CA GLU A 52 10.84 -13.12 11.63
C GLU A 52 11.78 -14.33 11.63
N GLU A 53 11.37 -15.38 12.35
CA GLU A 53 12.09 -16.65 12.35
C GLU A 53 11.66 -17.57 11.20
N SER A 54 10.55 -17.23 10.51
CA SER A 54 9.99 -18.02 9.40
C SER A 54 10.32 -17.40 8.03
N ILE A 55 10.40 -18.24 7.00
CA ILE A 55 10.58 -17.82 5.60
C ILE A 55 9.19 -17.52 4.99
N GLU A 56 8.46 -16.58 5.59
CA GLU A 56 7.20 -16.09 5.00
C GLU A 56 7.53 -15.05 3.93
N THR A 57 6.96 -15.20 2.72
CA THR A 57 7.13 -14.17 1.69
C THR A 57 6.26 -12.95 1.99
N SER A 58 6.64 -11.75 1.51
CA SER A 58 5.83 -10.53 1.66
C SER A 58 4.40 -10.72 1.14
N ARG A 59 4.22 -11.54 0.11
CA ARG A 59 2.92 -11.86 -0.47
C ARG A 59 2.07 -12.72 0.46
N ASP A 60 2.67 -13.77 1.03
CA ASP A 60 1.96 -14.68 1.94
C ASP A 60 1.57 -13.95 3.22
N ARG A 61 2.47 -13.14 3.76
CA ARG A 61 2.20 -12.27 4.89
C ARG A 61 1.07 -11.28 4.59
N GLY A 62 1.10 -10.62 3.43
CA GLY A 62 0.04 -9.71 2.99
C GLY A 62 -1.32 -10.42 2.99
N LYS A 63 -1.40 -11.59 2.37
CA LYS A 63 -2.64 -12.38 2.32
C LYS A 63 -3.12 -12.84 3.70
N ARG A 64 -2.22 -13.20 4.61
CA ARG A 64 -2.58 -13.62 5.98
C ARG A 64 -3.15 -12.45 6.79
N LEU A 65 -2.60 -11.25 6.63
CA LEU A 65 -2.96 -10.07 7.42
C LEU A 65 -4.11 -9.26 6.82
N GLU A 66 -4.50 -9.50 5.58
CA GLU A 66 -5.48 -8.70 4.85
C GLU A 66 -6.82 -8.58 5.59
N ASP A 67 -7.42 -9.70 5.99
CA ASP A 67 -8.71 -9.70 6.69
C ASP A 67 -8.62 -9.00 8.05
N GLU A 68 -7.57 -9.29 8.85
CA GLU A 68 -7.31 -8.63 10.13
C GLU A 68 -7.16 -7.12 9.97
N THR A 69 -6.40 -6.69 8.96
CA THR A 69 -6.16 -5.27 8.66
C THR A 69 -7.47 -4.54 8.35
N ILE A 70 -8.34 -5.16 7.55
CA ILE A 70 -9.63 -4.60 7.17
C ILE A 70 -10.58 -4.53 8.36
N GLU A 71 -10.64 -5.58 9.18
CA GLU A 71 -11.49 -5.63 10.37
C GLU A 71 -11.10 -4.56 11.39
N LEU A 72 -9.80 -4.42 11.67
CA LEU A 72 -9.27 -3.35 12.54
C LEU A 72 -9.63 -1.95 12.02
N ALA A 73 -9.49 -1.73 10.71
CA ALA A 73 -9.82 -0.44 10.12
C ALA A 73 -11.32 -0.16 10.18
N ALA A 74 -12.15 -1.14 9.86
CA ALA A 74 -13.61 -1.01 9.87
C ALA A 74 -14.16 -0.73 11.28
N GLU A 75 -13.59 -1.40 12.29
CA GLU A 75 -13.91 -1.13 13.70
C GLU A 75 -13.50 0.30 14.08
N PHE A 76 -12.30 0.73 13.70
CA PHE A 76 -11.79 2.06 14.02
C PHE A 76 -12.66 3.19 13.43
N VAL A 77 -13.18 3.00 12.20
CA VAL A 77 -14.03 4.01 11.52
C VAL A 77 -15.53 3.79 11.71
N ASP A 78 -15.94 2.81 12.53
CA ASP A 78 -17.34 2.44 12.83
C ASP A 78 -18.16 2.14 11.55
N ILE A 79 -17.61 1.28 10.67
CA ILE A 79 -18.23 0.90 9.39
C ILE A 79 -18.48 -0.61 9.35
N GLU A 80 -19.73 -1.00 9.07
CA GLU A 80 -20.07 -2.40 8.84
C GLU A 80 -19.60 -2.88 7.47
N LEU A 81 -18.88 -4.01 7.47
CA LEU A 81 -18.37 -4.63 6.26
C LEU A 81 -19.44 -5.44 5.52
N TYR A 82 -19.39 -5.41 4.19
CA TYR A 82 -20.12 -6.33 3.34
C TYR A 82 -19.36 -7.66 3.23
N LYS A 83 -20.04 -8.71 2.76
CA LYS A 83 -19.39 -9.99 2.47
C LYS A 83 -18.26 -9.80 1.43
N PRO A 84 -17.25 -10.68 1.42
CA PRO A 84 -16.22 -10.67 0.39
C PRO A 84 -16.81 -10.73 -1.01
N VAL A 85 -16.22 -9.98 -1.94
CA VAL A 85 -16.57 -9.99 -3.36
C VAL A 85 -15.30 -10.21 -4.19
N ALA A 86 -15.40 -10.95 -5.27
CA ALA A 86 -14.24 -11.23 -6.11
C ALA A 86 -13.85 -10.03 -6.98
N MET A 87 -14.84 -9.29 -7.47
CA MET A 87 -14.62 -8.21 -8.45
C MET A 87 -15.85 -7.30 -8.54
N CYS A 88 -15.59 -6.02 -8.78
CA CYS A 88 -16.57 -5.02 -9.20
C CYS A 88 -16.30 -4.68 -10.65
N ILE A 89 -17.33 -4.69 -11.49
CA ILE A 89 -17.25 -4.38 -12.92
C ILE A 89 -18.07 -3.13 -13.17
N SER A 90 -17.57 -2.23 -14.01
CA SER A 90 -18.28 -1.00 -14.36
C SER A 90 -19.55 -1.31 -15.16
N ASP A 91 -20.65 -0.66 -14.81
CA ASP A 91 -21.91 -0.75 -15.59
C ASP A 91 -21.80 -0.07 -16.96
N GLU A 92 -20.92 0.93 -17.09
CA GLU A 92 -20.70 1.67 -18.33
C GLU A 92 -19.76 0.96 -19.30
N ASN A 93 -18.75 0.24 -18.76
CA ASN A 93 -17.76 -0.46 -19.55
C ASN A 93 -17.34 -1.80 -18.90
N PRO A 94 -17.79 -2.95 -19.45
CA PRO A 94 -17.51 -4.26 -18.88
C PRO A 94 -16.02 -4.65 -18.91
N ASN A 95 -15.18 -3.90 -19.64
CA ASN A 95 -13.73 -4.09 -19.66
C ASN A 95 -13.00 -3.31 -18.55
N LEU A 96 -13.74 -2.53 -17.74
CA LEU A 96 -13.24 -1.85 -16.57
C LEU A 96 -13.71 -2.55 -15.29
N ALA A 97 -12.76 -2.98 -14.48
CA ALA A 97 -13.03 -3.68 -13.24
C ALA A 97 -11.97 -3.40 -12.17
N TYR A 98 -12.30 -3.68 -10.92
CA TYR A 98 -11.34 -3.77 -9.82
C TYR A 98 -11.79 -4.82 -8.80
N SER A 99 -10.85 -5.34 -8.04
CA SER A 99 -11.11 -6.25 -6.92
C SER A 99 -10.87 -5.48 -5.61
N PRO A 100 -11.91 -5.12 -4.86
CA PRO A 100 -11.73 -4.54 -3.54
C PRO A 100 -11.32 -5.62 -2.54
N ASP A 101 -10.46 -5.28 -1.59
CA ASP A 101 -10.22 -6.21 -0.48
C ASP A 101 -11.49 -6.33 0.35
N ARG A 102 -12.24 -5.23 0.55
CA ARG A 102 -13.57 -5.29 1.15
C ARG A 102 -14.42 -4.06 0.76
N LEU A 103 -15.74 -4.27 0.66
CA LEU A 103 -16.74 -3.20 0.58
C LEU A 103 -17.39 -2.97 1.93
N ALA A 104 -17.80 -1.74 2.21
CA ALA A 104 -18.75 -1.45 3.27
C ALA A 104 -20.15 -1.92 2.89
N LYS A 105 -21.03 -2.17 3.87
CA LYS A 105 -22.45 -2.44 3.59
C LYS A 105 -23.08 -1.33 2.75
N PRO A 106 -23.89 -1.67 1.74
CA PRO A 106 -24.47 -0.66 0.86
C PRO A 106 -25.46 0.23 1.59
N LYS A 107 -25.39 1.54 1.34
CA LYS A 107 -26.37 2.53 1.79
C LYS A 107 -27.36 2.81 0.66
N LYS A 108 -28.66 2.57 0.89
CA LYS A 108 -29.71 2.73 -0.15
C LYS A 108 -29.40 1.96 -1.46
N GLY A 109 -28.81 0.77 -1.32
CA GLY A 109 -28.41 -0.08 -2.46
C GLY A 109 -27.12 0.30 -3.18
N LYS A 110 -26.38 1.33 -2.72
CA LYS A 110 -25.16 1.83 -3.32
C LYS A 110 -23.95 1.53 -2.46
N PHE A 111 -22.88 1.06 -3.07
CA PHE A 111 -21.58 0.88 -2.41
C PHE A 111 -20.79 2.19 -2.50
N THR A 112 -20.78 2.94 -1.40
CA THR A 112 -20.16 4.27 -1.34
C THR A 112 -18.81 4.29 -0.64
N VAL A 113 -18.42 3.17 -0.01
CA VAL A 113 -17.16 3.01 0.72
C VAL A 113 -16.53 1.67 0.43
N ASP A 114 -15.21 1.65 0.21
CA ASP A 114 -14.40 0.44 0.13
C ASP A 114 -13.12 0.54 0.97
N PHE A 115 -12.43 -0.59 1.11
CA PHE A 115 -11.19 -0.73 1.85
C PHE A 115 -10.13 -1.42 0.99
N GLU A 116 -8.89 -0.98 1.15
CA GLU A 116 -7.70 -1.58 0.55
C GLU A 116 -6.62 -1.74 1.62
N ALA A 117 -6.18 -2.95 1.85
CA ALA A 117 -5.14 -3.27 2.81
C ALA A 117 -3.75 -3.29 2.15
N LYS A 118 -2.76 -2.79 2.87
CA LYS A 118 -1.34 -2.82 2.45
C LYS A 118 -0.46 -3.27 3.62
N CYS A 119 -0.04 -4.52 3.55
CA CYS A 119 0.83 -5.13 4.54
C CYS A 119 2.27 -5.19 4.01
N PHE A 120 2.87 -4.03 3.77
CA PHE A 120 4.22 -3.89 3.24
C PHE A 120 5.29 -4.41 4.21
N GLU A 121 6.48 -4.69 3.69
CA GLU A 121 7.68 -4.86 4.50
C GLU A 121 8.02 -3.58 5.27
N GLY A 122 8.74 -3.73 6.38
CA GLY A 122 9.00 -2.67 7.34
C GLY A 122 9.42 -1.33 6.74
N PRO A 123 10.43 -1.25 5.83
CA PRO A 123 10.84 0.03 5.25
C PRO A 123 9.73 0.75 4.48
N ALA A 124 9.03 0.04 3.60
CA ALA A 124 7.94 0.62 2.79
C ALA A 124 6.71 0.97 3.64
N HIS A 125 6.42 0.14 4.67
CA HIS A 125 5.36 0.42 5.62
C HIS A 125 5.65 1.72 6.39
N LEU A 126 6.85 1.86 6.97
CA LEU A 126 7.23 3.04 7.75
C LEU A 126 7.25 4.32 6.90
N GLU A 127 7.72 4.26 5.64
CA GLU A 127 7.64 5.37 4.71
C GLU A 127 6.18 5.80 4.49
N SER A 128 5.29 4.84 4.23
CA SER A 128 3.86 5.11 4.02
C SER A 128 3.19 5.69 5.26
N VAL A 129 3.45 5.14 6.44
CA VAL A 129 2.82 5.57 7.70
C VAL A 129 3.29 6.96 8.11
N ILE A 130 4.61 7.22 8.04
CA ILE A 130 5.21 8.46 8.56
C ILE A 130 5.03 9.61 7.56
N GLN A 131 5.25 9.37 6.26
CA GLN A 131 5.13 10.42 5.24
C GLN A 131 3.73 10.54 4.63
N GLY A 132 2.83 9.57 4.86
CA GLY A 132 1.55 9.52 4.17
C GLY A 132 1.72 9.18 2.68
N TYR A 133 2.75 8.41 2.34
CA TYR A 133 3.05 8.06 0.95
C TYR A 133 2.22 6.87 0.48
N ILE A 134 1.55 7.02 -0.65
CA ILE A 134 0.83 5.94 -1.34
C ILE A 134 1.62 5.58 -2.60
N PRO A 135 2.21 4.36 -2.68
CA PRO A 135 3.12 3.99 -3.78
C PRO A 135 2.42 3.87 -5.14
N ASP A 136 1.17 3.45 -5.16
CA ASP A 136 0.39 3.24 -6.39
C ASP A 136 -0.86 4.11 -6.43
N LYS A 137 -0.69 5.33 -6.96
CA LYS A 137 -1.80 6.28 -7.12
C LYS A 137 -2.87 5.77 -8.10
N ILE A 138 -2.49 4.98 -9.11
CA ILE A 138 -3.45 4.43 -10.07
C ILE A 138 -4.33 3.41 -9.37
N GLN A 139 -3.75 2.48 -8.61
CA GLN A 139 -4.51 1.51 -7.82
C GLN A 139 -5.41 2.20 -6.79
N MET A 140 -4.93 3.28 -6.18
CA MET A 140 -5.72 4.09 -5.25
C MET A 140 -6.96 4.70 -5.91
N LEU A 141 -6.86 5.21 -7.14
CA LEU A 141 -7.92 5.97 -7.81
C LEU A 141 -8.83 5.13 -8.71
N ARG A 142 -8.36 4.00 -9.24
CA ARG A 142 -9.12 3.17 -10.17
C ARG A 142 -10.51 2.75 -9.69
N PRO A 143 -10.75 2.38 -8.43
CA PRO A 143 -12.10 2.07 -7.95
C PRO A 143 -13.11 3.17 -8.18
N PHE A 144 -12.69 4.43 -8.09
CA PHE A 144 -13.57 5.57 -8.38
C PHE A 144 -13.96 5.70 -9.84
N THR A 145 -13.15 5.19 -10.79
CA THR A 145 -13.51 5.19 -12.22
C THR A 145 -14.47 4.05 -12.55
N VAL A 146 -14.42 2.93 -11.81
CA VAL A 146 -15.28 1.75 -12.02
C VAL A 146 -16.63 1.90 -11.33
N ASN A 147 -16.64 2.44 -10.11
CA ASN A 147 -17.86 2.65 -9.33
C ASN A 147 -18.13 4.16 -9.13
N PRO A 148 -19.06 4.75 -9.91
CA PRO A 148 -19.38 6.18 -9.80
C PRO A 148 -20.03 6.56 -8.47
N ASP A 149 -20.63 5.62 -7.75
CA ASP A 149 -21.22 5.86 -6.42
C ASP A 149 -20.19 5.82 -5.28
N LEU A 150 -18.96 5.33 -5.51
CA LEU A 150 -17.92 5.29 -4.49
C LEU A 150 -17.50 6.70 -4.11
N GLN A 151 -17.61 7.05 -2.83
CA GLN A 151 -17.28 8.38 -2.28
C GLN A 151 -15.99 8.36 -1.49
N THR A 152 -15.75 7.28 -0.76
CA THR A 152 -14.60 7.17 0.14
C THR A 152 -13.94 5.81 -0.03
N ARG A 153 -12.62 5.82 -0.07
CA ARG A 153 -11.77 4.65 0.01
C ARG A 153 -10.88 4.76 1.23
N TYR A 154 -10.89 3.74 2.09
CA TYR A 154 -9.92 3.60 3.17
C TYR A 154 -8.74 2.79 2.70
N TYR A 155 -7.57 3.44 2.64
CA TYR A 155 -6.30 2.82 2.31
C TYR A 155 -5.55 2.55 3.61
N VAL A 156 -5.39 1.26 3.95
CA VAL A 156 -5.00 0.83 5.28
C VAL A 156 -3.63 0.18 5.25
N PHE A 157 -2.68 0.76 5.95
CA PHE A 157 -1.35 0.18 6.14
C PHE A 157 -1.29 -0.52 7.48
N TYR A 158 -0.87 -1.79 7.50
CA TYR A 158 -0.71 -2.57 8.72
C TYR A 158 0.56 -3.41 8.72
N HIS A 159 1.21 -3.48 9.89
CA HIS A 159 2.39 -4.30 10.10
C HIS A 159 2.40 -4.86 11.54
N ASP A 160 2.18 -6.16 11.66
CA ASP A 160 2.02 -6.88 12.93
C ASP A 160 3.25 -6.91 13.84
N ARG A 161 4.47 -6.75 13.28
CA ARG A 161 5.75 -6.91 13.99
C ARG A 161 6.46 -5.59 14.33
N ILE A 162 5.83 -4.45 14.18
CA ILE A 162 6.42 -3.17 14.63
C ILE A 162 6.23 -3.05 16.13
N GLU A 163 7.30 -2.77 16.88
CA GLU A 163 7.26 -2.65 18.35
C GLU A 163 6.48 -1.43 18.82
N ILE A 164 6.48 -0.35 18.04
CA ILE A 164 5.80 0.92 18.34
C ILE A 164 4.34 0.84 17.87
N PRO A 165 3.34 0.74 18.78
CA PRO A 165 1.93 0.53 18.41
C PRO A 165 1.39 1.59 17.45
N GLU A 166 1.76 2.85 17.61
CA GLU A 166 1.30 3.99 16.80
C GLU A 166 1.77 3.92 15.35
N LEU A 167 2.82 3.11 15.07
CA LEU A 167 3.32 2.89 13.73
C LEU A 167 2.82 1.59 13.09
N ARG A 168 2.05 0.76 13.82
CA ARG A 168 1.52 -0.51 13.29
C ARG A 168 0.41 -0.32 12.28
N LEU A 169 -0.51 0.60 12.57
CA LEU A 169 -1.72 0.83 11.79
C LEU A 169 -1.80 2.29 11.35
N LYS A 170 -2.04 2.50 10.06
CA LYS A 170 -2.38 3.82 9.50
C LYS A 170 -3.56 3.67 8.57
N ILE A 171 -4.62 4.40 8.85
CA ILE A 171 -5.81 4.48 7.99
C ILE A 171 -5.78 5.83 7.28
N MET A 172 -5.81 5.81 5.96
CA MET A 172 -5.88 7.00 5.12
C MET A 172 -7.24 7.04 4.43
N GLU A 173 -7.98 8.10 4.68
CA GLU A 173 -9.25 8.36 4.03
C GLU A 173 -9.01 9.08 2.70
N ILE A 174 -9.37 8.44 1.59
CA ILE A 174 -9.26 8.98 0.23
C ILE A 174 -10.65 9.30 -0.25
N LYS A 175 -10.94 10.59 -0.42
CA LYS A 175 -12.27 11.05 -0.86
C LYS A 175 -12.29 11.31 -2.36
N ARG A 176 -13.40 10.96 -3.00
CA ARG A 176 -13.65 11.28 -4.40
C ARG A 176 -13.51 12.77 -4.67
N GLU A 177 -14.13 13.61 -3.83
CA GLU A 177 -14.16 15.06 -3.99
C GLU A 177 -12.78 15.72 -4.04
N ASP A 178 -11.80 15.16 -3.31
CA ASP A 178 -10.42 15.67 -3.27
C ASP A 178 -9.59 15.24 -4.49
N ASN A 179 -10.10 14.28 -5.29
CA ASN A 179 -9.34 13.65 -6.37
C ASN A 179 -10.04 13.73 -7.75
N LEU A 180 -11.07 14.54 -7.91
CA LEU A 180 -11.90 14.60 -9.13
C LEU A 180 -11.08 14.74 -10.41
N VAL A 181 -10.14 15.68 -10.44
CA VAL A 181 -9.31 15.95 -11.63
C VAL A 181 -8.47 14.73 -12.03
N ASP A 182 -7.90 14.02 -11.06
CA ASP A 182 -7.06 12.86 -11.33
C ASP A 182 -7.91 11.62 -11.69
N ILE A 183 -9.10 11.48 -11.10
CA ILE A 183 -10.08 10.45 -11.45
C ILE A 183 -10.55 10.63 -12.90
N GLU A 184 -10.90 11.86 -13.31
CA GLU A 184 -11.32 12.17 -14.68
C GLU A 184 -10.20 11.88 -15.69
N LYS A 185 -8.96 12.30 -15.39
CA LYS A 185 -7.79 12.01 -16.23
C LYS A 185 -7.55 10.50 -16.36
N LEU A 186 -7.70 9.74 -15.27
CA LEU A 186 -7.53 8.29 -15.28
C LEU A 186 -8.63 7.64 -16.13
N ALA A 187 -9.89 8.03 -15.93
CA ALA A 187 -11.03 7.51 -16.72
C ALA A 187 -10.83 7.77 -18.21
N GLN A 188 -10.39 8.97 -18.59
CA GLN A 188 -10.14 9.31 -19.99
C GLN A 188 -9.01 8.46 -20.61
N ARG A 189 -7.92 8.25 -19.88
CA ARG A 189 -6.81 7.39 -20.31
C ARG A 189 -7.21 5.92 -20.46
N ASP A 190 -8.03 5.42 -19.53
CA ASP A 190 -8.55 4.05 -19.60
C ASP A 190 -9.43 3.87 -20.84
N LYS A 191 -10.29 4.84 -21.14
CA LYS A 191 -11.12 4.86 -22.34
C LYS A 191 -10.27 4.85 -23.63
N GLU A 192 -9.29 5.75 -23.74
CA GLU A 192 -8.37 5.82 -24.88
C GLU A 192 -7.59 4.51 -25.07
N ALA A 193 -7.15 3.89 -23.98
CA ALA A 193 -6.44 2.61 -24.02
C ALA A 193 -7.34 1.48 -24.55
N LEU A 194 -8.59 1.40 -24.11
CA LEU A 194 -9.56 0.40 -24.56
C LEU A 194 -9.93 0.61 -26.04
N GLU A 195 -10.20 1.85 -26.47
CA GLU A 195 -10.44 2.18 -27.89
C GLU A 195 -9.25 1.75 -28.76
N LYS A 196 -8.03 1.97 -28.28
CA LYS A 196 -6.82 1.54 -28.99
C LYS A 196 -6.68 0.02 -29.09
N ILE A 197 -7.06 -0.71 -28.05
CA ILE A 197 -7.10 -2.18 -28.05
C ILE A 197 -8.10 -2.64 -29.11
N ASP A 198 -9.30 -2.07 -29.16
CA ASP A 198 -10.33 -2.43 -30.13
C ASP A 198 -9.89 -2.13 -31.57
N GLU A 199 -9.26 -0.98 -31.83
CA GLU A 199 -8.67 -0.66 -33.14
C GLU A 199 -7.62 -1.70 -33.60
N ILE A 200 -6.78 -2.17 -32.66
CA ILE A 200 -5.77 -3.20 -32.96
C ILE A 200 -6.46 -4.52 -33.29
N LEU A 201 -7.42 -4.93 -32.48
CA LEU A 201 -8.16 -6.18 -32.70
C LEU A 201 -8.86 -6.18 -34.07
N LEU A 202 -9.53 -5.08 -34.45
CA LEU A 202 -10.20 -4.94 -35.76
C LEU A 202 -9.24 -5.02 -36.96
N ARG A 203 -7.94 -4.80 -36.78
CA ARG A 203 -6.94 -4.92 -37.86
C ARG A 203 -6.45 -6.32 -38.08
N TYR A 204 -6.53 -7.18 -37.07
CA TYR A 204 -5.90 -8.51 -37.08
C TYR A 204 -6.88 -9.67 -36.95
N PHE A 205 -8.15 -9.37 -36.66
CA PHE A 205 -9.25 -10.34 -36.58
C PHE A 205 -10.46 -9.89 -37.41
#